data_639318a074571a906de195beb38db344
#
_entry.id   639318a074571a906de195beb38db344
#
_cell.length_a   1.000
_cell.length_b   1.000
_cell.length_c   1.000
_cell.angle_alpha   90.00
_cell.angle_beta   90.00
_cell.angle_gamma   90.00
#
_symmetry.space_group_name_H-M   'P 1'
#
loop_
_entity.id
_entity.type
_entity.pdbx_description
1 polymer ?
#
loop_
_entity_poly.entity_id
_entity_poly.type
_entity_poly.pdbx_seq_one_letter_code
_entity_poly.pdbx_strand_id
1 'polypeptide(L)'
;MKKLTALLLALLLLSAVLLTGCGKSETLTLNVYNWGEYISDGSEDSFDTVREFEKWYEATYKQKLHVNYDTYASNEDMYNKLSSGAVSYDVIIPSDYMIARMAQEDMLLPLNFENIPNYQYIDESFRSLYYDPENLYSVPYTYGVVGIIYNAEVVDEADVGDWDLMWNKDYAGNILQFNNPRDAFGTAQYKLGLDVNGTDKSEWDRALAELKTQAPLVKSYVMDEIYNMMESGEAAIGAYYAGDYFTMLDNQSGSVDLRFYYPERTNYFVDAMCIPKACQHKELAEIFINYMLSEEPAIANAEYIYYASPNSLVYESEDYAEELGEEAMEILYPEIGDFASLYNEYAFRNLDQEMLDYLNTLWEELKIS
;
A
#
# COMPACT_ATOMS: atom_id res chain seq x y z
N MET A 1 73.81 -2.30 -18.39
CA MET A 1 72.86 -3.36 -17.99
C MET A 1 71.91 -2.89 -16.86
N LYS A 2 72.37 -2.39 -15.71
CA LYS A 2 71.53 -2.00 -14.58
C LYS A 2 70.50 -0.89 -14.87
N LYS A 3 70.78 0.05 -15.80
CA LYS A 3 69.83 1.11 -16.19
C LYS A 3 68.75 0.65 -17.18
N LEU A 4 69.01 -0.39 -17.98
CA LEU A 4 68.07 -0.97 -18.92
C LEU A 4 67.01 -1.86 -18.19
N THR A 5 67.48 -2.57 -17.15
CA THR A 5 66.60 -3.40 -16.27
C THR A 5 65.65 -2.52 -15.41
N ALA A 6 66.10 -1.35 -14.95
CA ALA A 6 65.27 -0.42 -14.19
C ALA A 6 64.17 0.23 -15.09
N LEU A 7 64.49 0.50 -16.37
CA LEU A 7 63.53 1.07 -17.33
C LEU A 7 62.45 0.05 -17.74
N LEU A 8 62.82 -1.22 -17.90
CA LEU A 8 61.89 -2.34 -18.17
C LEU A 8 60.99 -2.66 -16.97
N LEU A 9 61.52 -2.57 -15.73
CA LEU A 9 60.69 -2.71 -14.54
C LEU A 9 59.72 -1.55 -14.35
N ALA A 10 60.12 -0.30 -14.68
CA ALA A 10 59.23 0.84 -14.60
C ALA A 10 58.13 0.80 -15.69
N LEU A 11 58.41 0.29 -16.88
CA LEU A 11 57.40 0.06 -17.93
C LEU A 11 56.45 -1.10 -17.59
N LEU A 12 56.91 -2.15 -16.93
CA LEU A 12 56.05 -3.24 -16.42
C LEU A 12 55.15 -2.81 -15.27
N LEU A 13 55.64 -1.93 -14.39
CA LEU A 13 54.82 -1.33 -13.34
C LEU A 13 53.78 -0.32 -13.88
N LEU A 14 54.10 0.44 -14.92
CA LEU A 14 53.16 1.33 -15.58
C LEU A 14 52.07 0.58 -16.38
N SER A 15 52.40 -0.58 -16.96
CA SER A 15 51.42 -1.44 -17.64
C SER A 15 50.53 -2.19 -16.69
N ALA A 16 50.96 -2.47 -15.47
CA ALA A 16 50.16 -3.11 -14.41
C ALA A 16 49.10 -2.14 -13.82
N VAL A 17 49.34 -0.82 -13.84
CA VAL A 17 48.40 0.19 -13.39
C VAL A 17 47.31 0.49 -14.44
N LEU A 18 47.53 0.16 -15.71
CA LEU A 18 46.57 0.33 -16.81
C LEU A 18 45.62 -0.87 -16.99
N LEU A 19 45.81 -1.96 -16.24
CA LEU A 19 44.97 -3.17 -16.32
C LEU A 19 43.95 -3.30 -15.15
N THR A 20 43.90 -2.32 -14.26
CA THR A 20 42.89 -2.32 -13.15
C THR A 20 41.70 -1.40 -13.46
N GLY A 21 41.20 -1.35 -14.69
CA GLY A 21 40.16 -0.45 -15.12
C GLY A 21 39.09 -1.06 -16.02
N CYS A 22 38.88 -2.36 -15.96
CA CYS A 22 37.70 -2.99 -16.59
C CYS A 22 37.13 -4.06 -15.67
N GLY A 23 36.81 -3.69 -14.41
CA GLY A 23 35.85 -4.39 -13.63
C GLY A 23 34.50 -4.26 -14.34
N LYS A 24 33.86 -5.34 -14.74
CA LYS A 24 32.43 -5.29 -15.06
C LYS A 24 31.78 -4.63 -13.83
N SER A 25 31.17 -3.46 -14.03
CA SER A 25 30.34 -2.89 -12.98
C SER A 25 29.34 -3.98 -12.57
N GLU A 26 29.46 -4.45 -11.33
CA GLU A 26 28.52 -5.41 -10.79
C GLU A 26 27.14 -4.75 -10.79
N THR A 27 26.13 -5.42 -11.34
CA THR A 27 24.78 -4.88 -11.35
C THR A 27 24.26 -4.85 -9.90
N LEU A 28 23.89 -3.68 -9.40
CA LEU A 28 23.21 -3.58 -8.11
C LEU A 28 21.82 -4.19 -8.19
N THR A 29 21.33 -4.67 -7.06
CA THR A 29 19.96 -5.17 -6.96
C THR A 29 19.26 -4.43 -5.83
N LEU A 30 18.07 -3.91 -6.10
CA LEU A 30 17.14 -3.37 -5.11
C LEU A 30 15.96 -4.32 -5.00
N ASN A 31 15.59 -4.71 -3.78
CA ASN A 31 14.45 -5.59 -3.54
C ASN A 31 13.30 -4.76 -2.95
N VAL A 32 12.22 -4.64 -3.70
CA VAL A 32 11.00 -3.91 -3.30
C VAL A 32 9.88 -4.90 -3.03
N TYR A 33 9.11 -4.69 -1.97
CA TYR A 33 7.99 -5.52 -1.59
C TYR A 33 6.77 -4.63 -1.33
N ASN A 34 5.78 -4.72 -2.18
CA ASN A 34 4.62 -3.83 -2.21
C ASN A 34 3.32 -4.64 -2.27
N TRP A 35 2.20 -3.97 -2.23
CA TRP A 35 0.89 -4.55 -2.53
C TRP A 35 0.80 -4.99 -4.00
N GLY A 36 -0.14 -5.88 -4.31
CA GLY A 36 -0.57 -6.11 -5.68
C GLY A 36 -1.22 -4.85 -6.27
N GLU A 37 -1.17 -4.67 -7.58
CA GLU A 37 -1.80 -3.54 -8.32
C GLU A 37 -1.51 -2.15 -7.71
N TYR A 38 -0.30 -1.90 -7.20
CA TYR A 38 0.03 -0.71 -6.39
C TYR A 38 1.21 0.10 -6.90
N ILE A 39 1.53 -0.04 -8.19
CA ILE A 39 2.55 0.71 -8.93
C ILE A 39 2.25 0.64 -10.42
N SER A 40 2.47 1.72 -11.15
CA SER A 40 2.40 1.70 -12.62
C SER A 40 3.50 0.81 -13.19
N ASP A 41 3.12 -0.24 -13.92
CA ASP A 41 3.97 -1.37 -14.30
C ASP A 41 4.25 -1.47 -15.81
N GLY A 42 3.75 -0.51 -16.60
CA GLY A 42 3.91 -0.46 -18.05
C GLY A 42 2.90 -1.31 -18.81
N SER A 43 1.90 -1.89 -18.14
CA SER A 43 0.75 -2.49 -18.81
C SER A 43 -0.12 -1.42 -19.47
N GLU A 44 -0.85 -1.79 -20.51
CA GLU A 44 -1.78 -0.89 -21.23
C GLU A 44 -1.14 0.44 -21.71
N ASP A 45 0.16 0.41 -22.04
CA ASP A 45 0.95 1.59 -22.43
C ASP A 45 1.19 2.60 -21.28
N SER A 46 0.96 2.22 -20.01
CA SER A 46 1.24 3.03 -18.83
C SER A 46 2.75 3.24 -18.60
N PHE A 47 3.10 4.13 -17.69
CA PHE A 47 4.48 4.37 -17.28
C PHE A 47 5.02 3.20 -16.46
N ASP A 48 6.08 2.53 -16.91
CA ASP A 48 6.76 1.46 -16.17
C ASP A 48 7.72 2.05 -15.12
N THR A 49 7.21 2.34 -13.93
CA THR A 49 7.95 3.02 -12.86
C THR A 49 9.26 2.31 -12.49
N VAL A 50 9.23 0.98 -12.40
CA VAL A 50 10.41 0.18 -12.06
C VAL A 50 11.47 0.28 -13.14
N ARG A 51 11.08 0.08 -14.37
CA ARG A 51 11.98 0.13 -15.53
C ARG A 51 12.55 1.53 -15.78
N GLU A 52 11.73 2.56 -15.62
CA GLU A 52 12.18 3.93 -15.79
C GLU A 52 13.10 4.35 -14.65
N PHE A 53 12.90 3.88 -13.42
CA PHE A 53 13.85 4.03 -12.33
C PHE A 53 15.20 3.38 -12.63
N GLU A 54 15.24 2.14 -13.14
CA GLU A 54 16.49 1.48 -13.54
C GLU A 54 17.26 2.29 -14.58
N LYS A 55 16.56 2.79 -15.61
CA LYS A 55 17.15 3.64 -16.66
C LYS A 55 17.66 4.97 -16.12
N TRP A 56 16.84 5.64 -15.30
CA TRP A 56 17.20 6.91 -14.66
C TRP A 56 18.42 6.74 -13.76
N TYR A 57 18.46 5.67 -12.97
CA TYR A 57 19.58 5.37 -12.09
C TYR A 57 20.88 5.11 -12.89
N GLU A 58 20.83 4.27 -13.92
CA GLU A 58 21.99 4.01 -14.78
C GLU A 58 22.47 5.31 -15.49
N ALA A 59 21.54 6.14 -15.95
CA ALA A 59 21.88 7.42 -16.58
C ALA A 59 22.54 8.41 -15.61
N THR A 60 22.08 8.43 -14.33
CA THR A 60 22.55 9.37 -13.31
C THR A 60 23.86 8.92 -12.67
N TYR A 61 23.93 7.67 -12.21
CA TYR A 61 25.05 7.15 -11.42
C TYR A 61 26.06 6.33 -12.23
N LYS A 62 25.80 6.08 -13.53
CA LYS A 62 26.65 5.27 -14.43
C LYS A 62 26.88 3.85 -13.93
N GLN A 63 25.95 3.33 -13.16
CA GLN A 63 25.95 1.99 -12.59
C GLN A 63 24.66 1.28 -12.94
N LYS A 64 24.77 0.00 -13.37
CA LYS A 64 23.59 -0.82 -13.66
C LYS A 64 22.85 -1.20 -12.39
N LEU A 65 21.54 -1.11 -12.46
CA LEU A 65 20.62 -1.49 -11.42
C LEU A 65 19.61 -2.51 -11.98
N HIS A 66 19.21 -3.43 -11.13
CA HIS A 66 18.06 -4.30 -11.33
C HIS A 66 17.16 -4.23 -10.09
N VAL A 67 15.88 -4.00 -10.30
CA VAL A 67 14.88 -3.99 -9.22
C VAL A 67 14.11 -5.32 -9.25
N ASN A 68 14.22 -6.09 -8.16
CA ASN A 68 13.32 -7.20 -7.91
C ASN A 68 12.08 -6.62 -7.23
N TYR A 69 10.93 -6.77 -7.88
CA TYR A 69 9.67 -6.29 -7.36
C TYR A 69 8.76 -7.48 -7.05
N ASP A 70 8.46 -7.67 -5.77
CA ASP A 70 7.57 -8.72 -5.26
C ASP A 70 6.31 -8.08 -4.66
N THR A 71 5.21 -8.84 -4.60
CA THR A 71 3.94 -8.37 -4.04
C THR A 71 3.46 -9.22 -2.86
N TYR A 72 2.61 -8.63 -2.01
CA TYR A 72 1.91 -9.27 -0.91
C TYR A 72 0.43 -8.88 -0.89
N ALA A 73 -0.39 -9.74 -0.30
CA ALA A 73 -1.84 -9.56 -0.25
C ALA A 73 -2.35 -8.93 1.06
N SER A 74 -1.54 -8.92 2.14
CA SER A 74 -1.90 -8.31 3.41
C SER A 74 -0.68 -7.84 4.20
N ASN A 75 -0.88 -6.85 5.08
CA ASN A 75 0.16 -6.40 6.02
C ASN A 75 0.68 -7.55 6.89
N GLU A 76 -0.19 -8.45 7.31
CA GLU A 76 0.13 -9.59 8.14
C GLU A 76 1.02 -10.60 7.40
N ASP A 77 0.76 -10.86 6.13
CA ASP A 77 1.60 -11.74 5.30
C ASP A 77 2.99 -11.13 5.10
N MET A 78 3.04 -9.84 4.77
CA MET A 78 4.30 -9.10 4.65
C MET A 78 5.10 -9.14 5.96
N TYR A 79 4.45 -8.80 7.09
CA TYR A 79 5.08 -8.81 8.40
C TYR A 79 5.60 -10.21 8.78
N ASN A 80 4.80 -11.27 8.60
CA ASN A 80 5.18 -12.65 8.90
C ASN A 80 6.37 -13.09 8.06
N LYS A 81 6.43 -12.72 6.78
CA LYS A 81 7.54 -13.03 5.89
C LYS A 81 8.83 -12.33 6.33
N LEU A 82 8.76 -11.05 6.68
CA LEU A 82 9.93 -10.28 7.15
C LEU A 82 10.41 -10.75 8.53
N SER A 83 9.50 -10.96 9.48
CA SER A 83 9.84 -11.40 10.85
C SER A 83 10.46 -12.78 10.90
N SER A 84 10.20 -13.64 9.89
CA SER A 84 10.85 -14.94 9.75
C SER A 84 12.36 -14.86 9.53
N GLY A 85 12.86 -13.70 9.05
CA GLY A 85 14.27 -13.48 8.68
C GLY A 85 14.75 -14.30 7.47
N ALA A 86 13.86 -14.97 6.75
CA ALA A 86 14.19 -15.79 5.59
C ALA A 86 14.47 -14.97 4.32
N VAL A 87 14.01 -13.74 4.27
CA VAL A 87 14.12 -12.82 3.13
C VAL A 87 14.58 -11.45 3.59
N SER A 88 15.20 -10.70 2.67
CA SER A 88 15.60 -9.31 2.90
C SER A 88 15.05 -8.46 1.75
N TYR A 89 14.30 -7.46 2.12
CA TYR A 89 13.86 -6.40 1.22
C TYR A 89 14.53 -5.08 1.58
N ASP A 90 14.62 -4.17 0.60
CA ASP A 90 15.23 -2.85 0.77
C ASP A 90 14.16 -1.77 0.96
N VAL A 91 13.01 -1.92 0.30
CA VAL A 91 11.84 -1.04 0.45
C VAL A 91 10.58 -1.88 0.64
N ILE A 92 9.72 -1.44 1.55
CA ILE A 92 8.38 -1.97 1.78
C ILE A 92 7.38 -0.81 1.86
N ILE A 93 6.10 -1.08 1.56
CA ILE A 93 5.05 -0.04 1.56
C ILE A 93 3.84 -0.51 2.39
N PRO A 94 3.97 -0.63 3.71
CA PRO A 94 2.89 -1.06 4.61
C PRO A 94 1.93 0.08 4.98
N SER A 95 0.78 -0.32 5.52
CA SER A 95 -0.17 0.62 6.11
C SER A 95 0.31 1.12 7.49
N ASP A 96 -0.20 2.25 7.88
CA ASP A 96 0.11 3.03 9.08
C ASP A 96 0.18 2.21 10.38
N TYR A 97 -0.83 1.41 10.70
CA TYR A 97 -0.83 0.60 11.93
C TYR A 97 0.30 -0.44 11.95
N MET A 98 0.66 -0.96 10.76
CA MET A 98 1.75 -1.92 10.63
C MET A 98 3.11 -1.22 10.74
N ILE A 99 3.24 0.01 10.20
CA ILE A 99 4.43 0.86 10.39
C ILE A 99 4.66 1.12 11.88
N ALA A 100 3.59 1.52 12.61
CA ALA A 100 3.65 1.74 14.06
C ALA A 100 4.15 0.48 14.80
N ARG A 101 3.63 -0.69 14.44
CA ARG A 101 4.06 -1.98 14.99
C ARG A 101 5.54 -2.26 14.71
N MET A 102 5.93 -2.18 13.44
CA MET A 102 7.31 -2.47 13.02
C MET A 102 8.32 -1.51 13.62
N ALA A 103 7.96 -0.23 13.79
CA ALA A 103 8.79 0.76 14.47
C ALA A 103 8.98 0.41 15.96
N GLN A 104 7.90 0.04 16.67
CA GLN A 104 7.96 -0.39 18.07
C GLN A 104 8.81 -1.67 18.27
N GLU A 105 8.79 -2.56 17.30
CA GLU A 105 9.55 -3.82 17.32
C GLU A 105 10.99 -3.67 16.79
N ASP A 106 11.46 -2.45 16.52
CA ASP A 106 12.80 -2.14 15.98
C ASP A 106 13.07 -2.89 14.65
N MET A 107 12.05 -2.98 13.78
CA MET A 107 12.14 -3.65 12.48
C MET A 107 12.41 -2.70 11.31
N LEU A 108 12.42 -1.39 11.54
CA LEU A 108 12.67 -0.37 10.53
C LEU A 108 14.00 0.35 10.75
N LEU A 109 14.58 0.87 9.66
CA LEU A 109 15.72 1.77 9.70
C LEU A 109 15.25 3.23 9.64
N PRO A 110 15.83 4.15 10.44
CA PRO A 110 15.54 5.57 10.29
C PRO A 110 16.05 6.06 8.93
N LEU A 111 15.25 6.90 8.27
CA LEU A 111 15.55 7.49 6.97
C LEU A 111 16.54 8.64 7.09
N ASN A 112 17.35 8.84 6.04
CA ASN A 112 18.14 10.04 5.85
C ASN A 112 17.46 10.95 4.81
N PHE A 113 16.73 11.94 5.26
CA PHE A 113 15.99 12.85 4.38
C PHE A 113 16.87 13.74 3.49
N GLU A 114 18.20 13.79 3.72
CA GLU A 114 19.14 14.42 2.77
C GLU A 114 19.16 13.65 1.45
N ASN A 115 18.89 12.35 1.46
CA ASN A 115 18.77 11.51 0.26
C ASN A 115 17.35 11.50 -0.32
N ILE A 116 16.38 12.13 0.36
CA ILE A 116 14.96 12.18 -0.04
C ILE A 116 14.49 13.65 -0.13
N PRO A 117 15.14 14.52 -0.94
CA PRO A 117 14.77 15.94 -1.01
C PRO A 117 13.34 16.17 -1.49
N ASN A 118 12.74 15.25 -2.24
CA ASN A 118 11.36 15.35 -2.73
C ASN A 118 10.31 15.15 -1.59
N TYR A 119 10.73 14.76 -0.37
CA TYR A 119 9.85 14.75 0.80
C TYR A 119 9.22 16.13 1.07
N GLN A 120 9.82 17.21 0.59
CA GLN A 120 9.26 18.55 0.67
C GLN A 120 7.88 18.69 0.02
N TYR A 121 7.55 17.84 -0.96
CA TYR A 121 6.27 17.83 -1.68
C TYR A 121 5.16 17.06 -0.95
N ILE A 122 5.49 16.29 0.10
CA ILE A 122 4.47 15.65 0.93
C ILE A 122 3.75 16.74 1.74
N ASP A 123 2.43 16.77 1.67
CA ASP A 123 1.60 17.72 2.41
C ASP A 123 1.84 17.62 3.92
N GLU A 124 1.80 18.76 4.62
CA GLU A 124 2.10 18.84 6.05
C GLU A 124 1.10 18.05 6.90
N SER A 125 -0.14 17.87 6.45
CA SER A 125 -1.18 17.11 7.15
C SER A 125 -0.89 15.60 7.22
N PHE A 126 -0.02 15.08 6.33
CA PHE A 126 0.44 13.70 6.33
C PHE A 126 1.78 13.49 7.01
N ARG A 127 2.33 14.53 7.64
CA ARG A 127 3.57 14.44 8.43
C ARG A 127 3.26 14.31 9.91
N SER A 128 4.13 13.64 10.64
CA SER A 128 4.01 13.47 12.10
C SER A 128 2.70 12.81 12.53
N LEU A 129 2.15 11.92 11.70
CA LEU A 129 0.98 11.13 12.06
C LEU A 129 1.32 10.14 13.17
N TYR A 130 0.30 9.59 13.84
CA TYR A 130 0.46 8.75 15.04
C TYR A 130 1.42 7.56 14.85
N TYR A 131 1.55 7.04 13.64
CA TYR A 131 2.37 5.87 13.34
C TYR A 131 3.88 6.19 13.22
N ASP A 132 4.22 7.45 12.91
CA ASP A 132 5.61 7.95 12.83
C ASP A 132 5.69 9.42 13.27
N PRO A 133 5.43 9.73 14.56
CA PRO A 133 5.24 11.11 15.03
C PRO A 133 6.50 11.99 14.93
N GLU A 134 7.67 11.36 14.78
CA GLU A 134 8.95 12.07 14.62
C GLU A 134 9.41 12.09 13.15
N ASN A 135 8.63 11.54 12.21
CA ASN A 135 8.98 11.38 10.80
C ASN A 135 10.36 10.72 10.63
N LEU A 136 10.57 9.58 11.29
CA LEU A 136 11.87 8.90 11.28
C LEU A 136 11.94 7.75 10.28
N TYR A 137 10.84 7.04 10.05
CA TYR A 137 10.85 5.72 9.45
C TYR A 137 10.11 5.63 8.13
N SER A 138 9.27 6.62 7.80
CA SER A 138 8.31 6.50 6.72
C SER A 138 8.21 7.74 5.85
N VAL A 139 7.83 7.51 4.58
CA VAL A 139 7.45 8.54 3.61
C VAL A 139 6.07 8.18 3.09
N PRO A 140 5.02 8.97 3.37
CA PRO A 140 3.68 8.73 2.85
C PRO A 140 3.68 8.57 1.33
N TYR A 141 2.98 7.53 0.86
CA TYR A 141 2.87 7.20 -0.56
C TYR A 141 1.45 7.43 -1.08
N THR A 142 0.48 6.83 -0.42
CA THR A 142 -0.94 6.95 -0.73
C THR A 142 -1.76 7.08 0.53
N TYR A 143 -3.00 7.48 0.38
CA TYR A 143 -4.01 7.42 1.44
C TYR A 143 -5.37 7.10 0.84
N GLY A 144 -6.31 6.68 1.68
CA GLY A 144 -7.63 6.32 1.19
C GLY A 144 -8.62 5.97 2.29
N VAL A 145 -9.74 5.44 1.84
CA VAL A 145 -10.89 5.06 2.66
C VAL A 145 -11.39 3.68 2.24
N VAL A 146 -11.87 2.91 3.21
CA VAL A 146 -12.60 1.66 2.97
C VAL A 146 -14.07 1.97 2.78
N GLY A 147 -14.69 1.35 1.77
CA GLY A 147 -16.12 1.51 1.51
C GLY A 147 -16.78 0.22 1.08
N ILE A 148 -17.96 0.35 0.51
CA ILE A 148 -18.72 -0.75 -0.05
C ILE A 148 -18.84 -0.52 -1.56
N ILE A 149 -18.30 -1.46 -2.34
CA ILE A 149 -18.50 -1.54 -3.78
C ILE A 149 -19.75 -2.39 -4.02
N TYR A 150 -20.67 -1.89 -4.84
CA TYR A 150 -21.90 -2.61 -5.15
C TYR A 150 -22.30 -2.50 -6.61
N ASN A 151 -22.99 -3.53 -7.11
CA ASN A 151 -23.54 -3.54 -8.46
C ASN A 151 -24.98 -2.99 -8.43
N ALA A 152 -25.19 -1.80 -8.96
CA ALA A 152 -26.47 -1.12 -9.00
C ALA A 152 -27.55 -1.81 -9.88
N GLU A 153 -27.16 -2.75 -10.75
CA GLU A 153 -28.11 -3.61 -11.47
C GLU A 153 -28.76 -4.67 -10.54
N VAL A 154 -28.18 -4.92 -9.36
CA VAL A 154 -28.62 -5.95 -8.42
C VAL A 154 -29.08 -5.34 -7.09
N VAL A 155 -28.37 -4.33 -6.61
CA VAL A 155 -28.62 -3.68 -5.31
C VAL A 155 -29.58 -2.53 -5.47
N ASP A 156 -30.64 -2.51 -4.65
CA ASP A 156 -31.58 -1.37 -4.59
C ASP A 156 -30.89 -0.18 -3.91
N GLU A 157 -30.91 0.97 -4.53
CA GLU A 157 -30.33 2.22 -4.02
C GLU A 157 -30.89 2.60 -2.63
N ALA A 158 -32.13 2.19 -2.33
CA ALA A 158 -32.74 2.42 -1.03
C ALA A 158 -32.10 1.64 0.11
N ASP A 159 -31.35 0.58 -0.18
CA ASP A 159 -30.61 -0.26 0.79
C ASP A 159 -29.20 0.27 1.04
N VAL A 160 -28.72 1.21 0.20
CA VAL A 160 -27.38 1.79 0.32
C VAL A 160 -27.42 2.95 1.32
N GLY A 161 -26.49 2.97 2.27
CA GLY A 161 -26.44 4.09 3.24
C GLY A 161 -25.66 3.82 4.50
N ASP A 162 -25.29 2.56 4.79
CA ASP A 162 -24.49 2.19 5.94
C ASP A 162 -23.91 0.76 5.77
N TRP A 163 -23.10 0.30 6.72
CA TRP A 163 -22.57 -1.06 6.79
C TRP A 163 -23.66 -2.14 6.81
N ASP A 164 -24.90 -1.80 7.18
CA ASP A 164 -26.06 -2.72 7.17
C ASP A 164 -26.27 -3.40 5.81
N LEU A 165 -25.86 -2.80 4.71
CA LEU A 165 -25.92 -3.40 3.37
C LEU A 165 -25.17 -4.75 3.32
N MET A 166 -24.02 -4.85 3.99
CA MET A 166 -23.23 -6.09 4.08
C MET A 166 -23.89 -7.20 4.90
N TRP A 167 -25.00 -6.90 5.60
CA TRP A 167 -25.82 -7.84 6.39
C TRP A 167 -27.23 -8.03 5.81
N ASN A 168 -27.52 -7.44 4.66
CA ASN A 168 -28.84 -7.53 4.06
C ASN A 168 -29.06 -8.93 3.47
N LYS A 169 -30.08 -9.63 4.01
CA LYS A 169 -30.41 -11.02 3.65
C LYS A 169 -30.94 -11.18 2.23
N ASP A 170 -31.43 -10.10 1.62
CA ASP A 170 -31.94 -10.12 0.25
C ASP A 170 -30.81 -10.35 -0.75
N TYR A 171 -29.56 -10.07 -0.35
CA TYR A 171 -28.34 -10.28 -1.17
C TYR A 171 -27.53 -11.51 -0.71
N ALA A 172 -28.12 -12.42 0.05
CA ALA A 172 -27.41 -13.59 0.54
C ALA A 172 -26.77 -14.41 -0.60
N GLY A 173 -25.48 -14.78 -0.43
CA GLY A 173 -24.70 -15.48 -1.44
C GLY A 173 -24.11 -14.58 -2.53
N ASN A 174 -24.27 -13.24 -2.43
CA ASN A 174 -23.71 -12.25 -3.33
C ASN A 174 -22.81 -11.22 -2.63
N ILE A 175 -22.46 -11.47 -1.37
CA ILE A 175 -21.66 -10.57 -0.53
C ILE A 175 -20.23 -11.11 -0.40
N LEU A 176 -19.24 -10.27 -0.60
CA LEU A 176 -17.83 -10.55 -0.38
C LEU A 176 -17.36 -9.85 0.90
N GLN A 177 -16.53 -10.53 1.66
CA GLN A 177 -15.94 -9.98 2.90
C GLN A 177 -14.41 -10.13 2.82
N PHE A 178 -13.68 -9.25 3.50
CA PHE A 178 -12.23 -9.31 3.62
C PHE A 178 -11.73 -10.66 4.17
N ASN A 179 -10.68 -11.18 3.56
CA ASN A 179 -9.96 -12.37 4.04
C ASN A 179 -8.77 -12.01 4.94
N ASN A 180 -8.87 -10.93 5.68
CA ASN A 180 -7.94 -10.60 6.75
C ASN A 180 -8.70 -10.22 8.03
N PRO A 181 -8.16 -10.51 9.22
CA PRO A 181 -8.88 -10.32 10.46
C PRO A 181 -9.16 -8.84 10.77
N ARG A 182 -8.21 -7.95 10.46
CA ARG A 182 -8.31 -6.54 10.86
C ARG A 182 -9.44 -5.83 10.15
N ASP A 183 -9.52 -5.97 8.82
CA ASP A 183 -10.58 -5.35 8.02
C ASP A 183 -11.93 -6.03 8.22
N ALA A 184 -11.98 -7.37 8.26
CA ALA A 184 -13.23 -8.09 8.47
C ALA A 184 -13.89 -7.70 9.81
N PHE A 185 -13.13 -7.68 10.92
CA PHE A 185 -13.64 -7.24 12.21
C PHE A 185 -13.99 -5.75 12.21
N GLY A 186 -13.19 -4.93 11.50
CA GLY A 186 -13.44 -3.50 11.34
C GLY A 186 -14.83 -3.20 10.79
N THR A 187 -15.28 -3.92 9.75
CA THR A 187 -16.63 -3.71 9.18
C THR A 187 -17.72 -3.90 10.23
N ALA A 188 -17.62 -4.94 11.07
CA ALA A 188 -18.59 -5.19 12.14
C ALA A 188 -18.48 -4.17 13.28
N GLN A 189 -17.27 -3.77 13.64
CA GLN A 189 -17.05 -2.77 14.70
C GLN A 189 -17.61 -1.41 14.28
N TYR A 190 -17.36 -0.94 13.06
CA TYR A 190 -17.95 0.31 12.54
C TYR A 190 -19.48 0.23 12.51
N LYS A 191 -20.04 -0.87 12.00
CA LYS A 191 -21.50 -1.12 12.02
C LYS A 191 -22.09 -0.99 13.40
N LEU A 192 -21.42 -1.54 14.42
CA LEU A 192 -21.89 -1.54 15.80
C LEU A 192 -21.53 -0.26 16.58
N GLY A 193 -20.77 0.66 15.97
CA GLY A 193 -20.25 1.85 16.63
C GLY A 193 -19.27 1.55 17.76
N LEU A 194 -18.47 0.48 17.61
CA LEU A 194 -17.44 0.08 18.57
C LEU A 194 -16.12 0.77 18.25
N ASP A 195 -15.24 0.85 19.24
CA ASP A 195 -13.87 1.31 19.04
C ASP A 195 -13.03 0.21 18.35
N VAL A 196 -12.64 0.45 17.11
CA VAL A 196 -11.80 -0.48 16.32
C VAL A 196 -10.42 -0.69 16.93
N ASN A 197 -9.97 0.19 17.81
CA ASN A 197 -8.69 0.16 18.51
C ASN A 197 -8.82 -0.20 19.98
N GLY A 198 -10.05 -0.51 20.44
CA GLY A 198 -10.37 -0.81 21.83
C GLY A 198 -9.71 -2.09 22.34
N THR A 199 -9.41 -2.13 23.64
CA THR A 199 -8.84 -3.30 24.32
C THR A 199 -9.86 -4.10 25.14
N ASP A 200 -11.15 -3.73 25.06
CA ASP A 200 -12.23 -4.47 25.72
C ASP A 200 -12.62 -5.70 24.89
N LYS A 201 -12.17 -6.86 25.32
CA LYS A 201 -12.46 -8.14 24.66
C LYS A 201 -13.95 -8.40 24.46
N SER A 202 -14.81 -7.87 25.33
CA SER A 202 -16.26 -8.04 25.18
C SER A 202 -16.83 -7.31 23.95
N GLU A 203 -16.21 -6.23 23.51
CA GLU A 203 -16.57 -5.53 22.27
C GLU A 203 -16.14 -6.32 21.04
N TRP A 204 -14.97 -6.96 21.09
CA TRP A 204 -14.50 -7.88 20.04
C TRP A 204 -15.38 -9.13 19.95
N ASP A 205 -15.85 -9.67 21.08
CA ASP A 205 -16.83 -10.77 21.10
C ASP A 205 -18.16 -10.37 20.44
N ARG A 206 -18.60 -9.13 20.64
CA ARG A 206 -19.78 -8.58 19.96
C ARG A 206 -19.58 -8.47 18.46
N ALA A 207 -18.39 -8.01 18.01
CA ALA A 207 -18.05 -7.96 16.60
C ALA A 207 -18.01 -9.36 15.97
N LEU A 208 -17.44 -10.35 16.66
CA LEU A 208 -17.48 -11.75 16.23
C LEU A 208 -18.93 -12.27 16.11
N ALA A 209 -19.77 -12.00 17.11
CA ALA A 209 -21.16 -12.42 17.06
C ALA A 209 -21.90 -11.81 15.87
N GLU A 210 -21.62 -10.55 15.54
CA GLU A 210 -22.17 -9.86 14.37
C GLU A 210 -21.68 -10.49 13.06
N LEU A 211 -20.37 -10.74 12.93
CA LEU A 211 -19.79 -11.43 11.76
C LEU A 211 -20.36 -12.84 11.57
N LYS A 212 -20.66 -13.57 12.66
CA LYS A 212 -21.33 -14.87 12.56
C LYS A 212 -22.76 -14.77 12.03
N THR A 213 -23.45 -13.64 12.24
CA THR A 213 -24.76 -13.41 11.60
C THR A 213 -24.62 -13.12 10.10
N GLN A 214 -23.50 -12.53 9.69
CA GLN A 214 -23.18 -12.25 8.29
C GLN A 214 -22.70 -13.51 7.54
N ALA A 215 -21.94 -14.38 8.19
CA ALA A 215 -21.27 -15.52 7.55
C ALA A 215 -22.18 -16.35 6.62
N PRO A 216 -23.46 -16.65 6.95
CA PRO A 216 -24.37 -17.35 6.04
C PRO A 216 -24.75 -16.57 4.77
N LEU A 217 -24.51 -15.26 4.74
CA LEU A 217 -24.81 -14.36 3.63
C LEU A 217 -23.59 -14.19 2.70
N VAL A 218 -22.39 -14.41 3.23
CA VAL A 218 -21.12 -14.21 2.53
C VAL A 218 -20.94 -15.31 1.50
N LYS A 219 -20.65 -14.91 0.26
CA LYS A 219 -20.27 -15.81 -0.82
C LYS A 219 -18.84 -16.31 -0.65
N SER A 220 -17.92 -15.37 -0.37
CA SER A 220 -16.51 -15.67 -0.19
C SER A 220 -15.83 -14.62 0.68
N TYR A 221 -14.79 -15.03 1.37
CA TYR A 221 -13.80 -14.15 1.97
C TYR A 221 -12.65 -13.98 0.97
N VAL A 222 -12.34 -12.74 0.59
CA VAL A 222 -11.43 -12.41 -0.52
C VAL A 222 -10.45 -11.29 -0.15
N MET A 223 -9.36 -11.22 -0.86
CA MET A 223 -8.52 -10.04 -1.06
C MET A 223 -8.59 -9.71 -2.56
N ASP A 224 -7.51 -9.81 -3.32
CA ASP A 224 -7.46 -9.43 -4.74
C ASP A 224 -8.45 -10.22 -5.64
N GLU A 225 -8.98 -11.36 -5.18
CA GLU A 225 -10.03 -12.09 -5.93
C GLU A 225 -11.30 -11.26 -6.11
N ILE A 226 -11.51 -10.19 -5.31
CA ILE A 226 -12.66 -9.29 -5.42
C ILE A 226 -12.77 -8.66 -6.79
N TYR A 227 -11.65 -8.29 -7.43
CA TYR A 227 -11.63 -7.69 -8.76
C TYR A 227 -12.44 -8.52 -9.75
N ASN A 228 -12.00 -9.75 -9.99
CA ASN A 228 -12.66 -10.64 -10.95
C ASN A 228 -14.13 -10.91 -10.60
N MET A 229 -14.47 -11.02 -9.30
CA MET A 229 -15.83 -11.35 -8.86
C MET A 229 -16.80 -10.18 -8.99
N MET A 230 -16.33 -8.95 -8.77
CA MET A 230 -17.15 -7.75 -8.95
C MET A 230 -17.27 -7.37 -10.42
N GLU A 231 -16.17 -7.31 -11.17
CA GLU A 231 -16.11 -6.94 -12.59
C GLU A 231 -16.94 -7.88 -13.48
N SER A 232 -16.99 -9.17 -13.14
CA SER A 232 -17.79 -10.16 -13.85
C SER A 232 -19.26 -10.23 -13.42
N GLY A 233 -19.64 -9.57 -12.32
CA GLY A 233 -20.97 -9.68 -11.72
C GLY A 233 -21.20 -11.00 -11.00
N GLU A 234 -20.15 -11.76 -10.67
CA GLU A 234 -20.25 -12.99 -9.88
C GLU A 234 -20.68 -12.69 -8.44
N ALA A 235 -20.31 -11.53 -7.91
CA ALA A 235 -20.78 -10.97 -6.64
C ALA A 235 -21.42 -9.60 -6.87
N ALA A 236 -22.26 -9.16 -5.94
CA ALA A 236 -22.96 -7.88 -6.06
C ALA A 236 -22.55 -6.85 -5.02
N ILE A 237 -21.92 -7.25 -3.91
CA ILE A 237 -21.54 -6.37 -2.81
C ILE A 237 -20.20 -6.83 -2.29
N GLY A 238 -19.27 -5.90 -2.04
CA GLY A 238 -18.00 -6.17 -1.40
C GLY A 238 -17.50 -4.97 -0.61
N ALA A 239 -16.97 -5.20 0.59
CA ALA A 239 -16.22 -4.17 1.30
C ALA A 239 -14.80 -4.13 0.74
N TYR A 240 -14.33 -2.96 0.28
CA TYR A 240 -12.96 -2.81 -0.24
C TYR A 240 -12.52 -1.34 -0.25
N TYR A 241 -11.36 -1.07 -0.80
CA TYR A 241 -10.73 0.25 -0.79
C TYR A 241 -11.16 1.10 -1.97
N ALA A 242 -11.24 2.42 -1.77
CA ALA A 242 -11.77 3.36 -2.77
C ALA A 242 -10.95 3.38 -4.08
N GLY A 243 -9.63 3.25 -4.02
CA GLY A 243 -8.79 3.21 -5.22
C GLY A 243 -9.10 2.02 -6.11
N ASP A 244 -9.21 0.83 -5.49
CA ASP A 244 -9.50 -0.41 -6.20
C ASP A 244 -10.88 -0.39 -6.89
N TYR A 245 -11.83 0.38 -6.35
CA TYR A 245 -13.12 0.59 -7.01
C TYR A 245 -12.96 1.20 -8.42
N PHE A 246 -12.08 2.20 -8.57
CA PHE A 246 -11.85 2.82 -9.88
C PHE A 246 -11.16 1.88 -10.84
N THR A 247 -10.19 1.09 -10.37
CA THR A 247 -9.57 0.03 -11.17
C THR A 247 -10.62 -0.99 -11.65
N MET A 248 -11.55 -1.42 -10.77
CA MET A 248 -12.63 -2.32 -11.16
C MET A 248 -13.62 -1.67 -12.13
N LEU A 249 -13.86 -0.36 -11.99
CA LEU A 249 -14.76 0.38 -12.86
C LEU A 249 -14.24 0.44 -14.30
N ASP A 250 -12.93 0.60 -14.49
CA ASP A 250 -12.31 0.57 -15.81
C ASP A 250 -12.39 -0.82 -16.47
N ASN A 251 -12.25 -1.86 -15.68
CA ASN A 251 -12.19 -3.25 -16.16
C ASN A 251 -13.56 -3.96 -16.25
N GLN A 252 -14.62 -3.35 -15.71
CA GLN A 252 -15.92 -3.98 -15.64
C GLN A 252 -16.48 -4.38 -17.03
N SER A 253 -17.14 -5.51 -17.10
CA SER A 253 -17.87 -5.92 -18.30
C SER A 253 -19.18 -5.11 -18.42
N GLY A 254 -19.58 -4.72 -19.63
CA GLY A 254 -20.73 -3.84 -19.89
C GLY A 254 -22.13 -4.31 -19.43
N SER A 255 -22.19 -5.33 -18.56
CA SER A 255 -23.42 -5.81 -17.89
C SER A 255 -23.41 -5.57 -16.38
N VAL A 256 -22.44 -4.82 -15.86
CA VAL A 256 -22.27 -4.50 -14.44
C VAL A 256 -22.23 -2.98 -14.32
N ASP A 257 -22.94 -2.43 -13.35
CA ASP A 257 -22.92 -1.00 -12.97
C ASP A 257 -22.36 -0.92 -11.53
N LEU A 258 -21.01 -0.88 -11.42
CA LEU A 258 -20.35 -0.76 -10.11
C LEU A 258 -20.45 0.66 -9.60
N ARG A 259 -20.77 0.80 -8.33
CA ARG A 259 -20.79 2.04 -7.58
C ARG A 259 -20.08 1.89 -6.25
N PHE A 260 -19.64 3.02 -5.69
CA PHE A 260 -18.94 3.08 -4.41
C PHE A 260 -19.71 3.91 -3.40
N TYR A 261 -19.77 3.44 -2.17
CA TYR A 261 -20.29 4.14 -1.02
C TYR A 261 -19.37 3.92 0.18
N TYR A 262 -19.01 4.98 0.89
CA TYR A 262 -18.31 4.84 2.16
C TYR A 262 -19.21 5.36 3.31
N PRO A 263 -19.48 4.50 4.32
CA PRO A 263 -20.22 4.89 5.50
C PRO A 263 -19.49 5.97 6.30
N GLU A 264 -20.22 6.77 7.08
CA GLU A 264 -19.65 7.83 7.92
C GLU A 264 -18.53 7.31 8.85
N ARG A 265 -18.70 6.09 9.37
CA ARG A 265 -17.68 5.40 10.18
C ARG A 265 -17.04 4.31 9.34
N THR A 266 -15.78 4.49 9.01
CA THR A 266 -15.02 3.52 8.24
C THR A 266 -13.53 3.71 8.47
N ASN A 267 -12.71 2.79 7.93
CA ASN A 267 -11.26 2.92 8.02
C ASN A 267 -10.73 3.96 7.03
N TYR A 268 -10.01 4.92 7.55
CA TYR A 268 -9.14 5.83 6.81
C TYR A 268 -7.70 5.39 7.04
N PHE A 269 -6.90 5.31 6.01
CA PHE A 269 -5.54 4.76 6.10
C PHE A 269 -4.52 5.59 5.33
N VAL A 270 -3.26 5.44 5.70
CA VAL A 270 -2.10 5.95 4.96
C VAL A 270 -1.12 4.81 4.77
N ASP A 271 -0.73 4.58 3.53
CA ASP A 271 0.35 3.66 3.21
C ASP A 271 1.64 4.45 2.97
N ALA A 272 2.74 3.97 3.51
CA ALA A 272 3.99 4.71 3.41
C ALA A 272 5.20 3.81 3.11
N MET A 273 6.15 4.36 2.36
CA MET A 273 7.40 3.71 2.01
C MET A 273 8.33 3.68 3.21
N CYS A 274 8.81 2.49 3.57
CA CYS A 274 9.70 2.24 4.70
C CYS A 274 10.90 1.39 4.28
N ILE A 275 11.97 1.44 5.08
CA ILE A 275 13.17 0.62 4.89
C ILE A 275 13.28 -0.39 6.03
N PRO A 276 13.14 -1.70 5.76
CA PRO A 276 13.29 -2.74 6.78
C PRO A 276 14.70 -2.78 7.36
N LYS A 277 14.84 -3.18 8.61
CA LYS A 277 16.14 -3.31 9.28
C LYS A 277 17.11 -4.29 8.61
N ALA A 278 16.60 -5.28 7.89
CA ALA A 278 17.40 -6.23 7.12
C ALA A 278 17.88 -5.69 5.77
N CYS A 279 17.53 -4.45 5.39
CA CYS A 279 17.95 -3.80 4.15
C CYS A 279 19.47 -3.86 3.97
N GLN A 280 19.90 -4.17 2.73
CA GLN A 280 21.31 -4.26 2.38
C GLN A 280 21.82 -3.00 1.67
N HIS A 281 20.92 -2.19 1.09
CA HIS A 281 21.26 -1.07 0.21
C HIS A 281 20.47 0.20 0.60
N LYS A 282 20.63 0.65 1.86
CA LYS A 282 19.82 1.76 2.44
C LYS A 282 19.83 3.03 1.59
N GLU A 283 21.00 3.50 1.15
CA GLU A 283 21.10 4.71 0.31
C GLU A 283 20.37 4.53 -1.03
N LEU A 284 20.48 3.35 -1.65
CA LEU A 284 19.77 3.03 -2.88
C LEU A 284 18.25 2.98 -2.66
N ALA A 285 17.80 2.46 -1.52
CA ALA A 285 16.40 2.45 -1.12
C ALA A 285 15.88 3.89 -0.93
N GLU A 286 16.64 4.76 -0.28
CA GLU A 286 16.30 6.18 -0.12
C GLU A 286 16.23 6.92 -1.47
N ILE A 287 17.14 6.59 -2.40
CA ILE A 287 17.11 7.14 -3.77
C ILE A 287 15.85 6.66 -4.52
N PHE A 288 15.45 5.40 -4.35
CA PHE A 288 14.20 4.88 -4.93
C PHE A 288 12.99 5.61 -4.35
N ILE A 289 12.92 5.75 -3.03
CA ILE A 289 11.84 6.49 -2.36
C ILE A 289 11.78 7.93 -2.88
N ASN A 290 12.93 8.60 -3.03
CA ASN A 290 12.97 9.94 -3.60
C ASN A 290 12.50 10.01 -5.05
N TYR A 291 12.82 8.99 -5.86
CA TYR A 291 12.38 8.89 -7.25
C TYR A 291 10.85 8.73 -7.34
N MET A 292 10.26 7.89 -6.48
CA MET A 292 8.81 7.70 -6.39
C MET A 292 8.04 9.01 -6.08
N LEU A 293 8.70 9.97 -5.42
CA LEU A 293 8.12 11.29 -5.12
C LEU A 293 8.38 12.34 -6.22
N SER A 294 9.09 12.01 -7.28
CA SER A 294 9.31 12.93 -8.41
C SER A 294 8.02 13.07 -9.23
N GLU A 295 7.85 14.21 -9.90
CA GLU A 295 6.61 14.57 -10.58
C GLU A 295 6.10 13.47 -11.52
N GLU A 296 6.89 13.06 -12.51
CA GLU A 296 6.47 12.09 -13.53
C GLU A 296 6.08 10.71 -12.92
N PRO A 297 6.91 10.03 -12.10
CA PRO A 297 6.50 8.75 -11.51
C PRO A 297 5.39 8.89 -10.46
N ALA A 298 5.31 10.01 -9.72
CA ALA A 298 4.27 10.19 -8.72
C ALA A 298 2.88 10.35 -9.37
N ILE A 299 2.79 11.15 -10.43
CA ILE A 299 1.55 11.33 -11.21
C ILE A 299 1.18 10.00 -11.88
N ALA A 300 2.12 9.38 -12.61
CA ALA A 300 1.86 8.13 -13.32
C ALA A 300 1.41 6.99 -12.40
N ASN A 301 1.97 6.91 -11.19
CA ASN A 301 1.50 5.93 -10.20
C ASN A 301 0.08 6.26 -9.73
N ALA A 302 -0.22 7.52 -9.40
CA ALA A 302 -1.54 7.92 -8.91
C ALA A 302 -2.64 7.69 -9.98
N GLU A 303 -2.34 8.00 -11.26
CA GLU A 303 -3.22 7.73 -12.40
C GLU A 303 -3.51 6.23 -12.57
N TYR A 304 -2.46 5.41 -12.46
CA TYR A 304 -2.56 3.97 -12.71
C TYR A 304 -3.26 3.20 -11.58
N ILE A 305 -2.95 3.56 -10.31
CA ILE A 305 -3.47 2.83 -9.15
C ILE A 305 -4.77 3.41 -8.59
N TYR A 306 -5.17 4.61 -9.04
CA TYR A 306 -6.36 5.32 -8.54
C TYR A 306 -6.38 5.57 -7.03
N TYR A 307 -5.23 5.67 -6.39
CA TYR A 307 -5.16 6.05 -4.97
C TYR A 307 -4.75 7.50 -4.80
N ALA A 308 -5.38 8.18 -3.85
CA ALA A 308 -5.03 9.54 -3.52
C ALA A 308 -3.57 9.63 -3.05
N SER A 309 -2.85 10.62 -3.58
CA SER A 309 -1.47 10.87 -3.23
C SER A 309 -1.35 12.06 -2.27
N PRO A 310 -0.56 11.95 -1.19
CA PRO A 310 -0.26 13.08 -0.32
C PRO A 310 0.81 14.02 -0.91
N ASN A 311 1.25 13.79 -2.14
CA ASN A 311 2.26 14.57 -2.85
C ASN A 311 1.61 15.75 -3.59
N SER A 312 2.01 16.99 -3.27
CA SER A 312 1.46 18.19 -3.89
C SER A 312 1.69 18.27 -5.41
N LEU A 313 2.74 17.65 -5.93
CA LEU A 313 2.97 17.56 -7.38
C LEU A 313 1.86 16.76 -8.09
N VAL A 314 1.13 15.91 -7.38
CA VAL A 314 0.01 15.12 -7.91
C VAL A 314 -1.30 15.88 -7.75
N TYR A 315 -1.72 16.17 -6.52
CA TYR A 315 -3.06 16.73 -6.29
C TYR A 315 -3.23 18.20 -6.73
N GLU A 316 -2.12 18.93 -6.97
CA GLU A 316 -2.12 20.26 -7.59
C GLU A 316 -2.01 20.22 -9.13
N SER A 317 -1.82 19.04 -9.73
CA SER A 317 -1.74 18.88 -11.19
C SER A 317 -3.11 19.04 -11.83
N GLU A 318 -3.27 20.06 -12.69
CA GLU A 318 -4.50 20.26 -13.45
C GLU A 318 -4.74 19.12 -14.45
N ASP A 319 -3.68 18.61 -15.08
CA ASP A 319 -3.73 17.50 -16.05
C ASP A 319 -4.19 16.21 -15.37
N TYR A 320 -3.66 15.89 -14.18
CA TYR A 320 -4.09 14.74 -13.38
C TYR A 320 -5.57 14.84 -12.97
N ALA A 321 -6.01 16.01 -12.49
CA ALA A 321 -7.39 16.21 -12.07
C ALA A 321 -8.38 16.12 -13.26
N GLU A 322 -7.97 16.59 -14.46
CA GLU A 322 -8.77 16.47 -15.70
C GLU A 322 -8.88 15.00 -16.14
N GLU A 323 -7.77 14.22 -16.08
CA GLU A 323 -7.75 12.80 -16.44
C GLU A 323 -8.60 11.95 -15.47
N LEU A 324 -8.46 12.20 -14.16
CA LEU A 324 -9.20 11.46 -13.13
C LEU A 324 -10.70 11.75 -13.16
N GLY A 325 -11.09 12.99 -13.44
CA GLY A 325 -12.48 13.45 -13.50
C GLY A 325 -13.08 13.84 -12.14
N GLU A 326 -14.19 14.59 -12.18
CA GLU A 326 -14.80 15.23 -11.00
C GLU A 326 -15.25 14.19 -9.94
N GLU A 327 -15.91 13.11 -10.34
CA GLU A 327 -16.43 12.08 -9.44
C GLU A 327 -15.31 11.37 -8.69
N ALA A 328 -14.22 11.00 -9.37
CA ALA A 328 -13.10 10.35 -8.74
C ALA A 328 -12.35 11.31 -7.81
N MET A 329 -12.19 12.57 -8.21
CA MET A 329 -11.60 13.59 -7.34
C MET A 329 -12.41 13.79 -6.05
N GLU A 330 -13.74 13.79 -6.10
CA GLU A 330 -14.58 13.92 -4.89
C GLU A 330 -14.45 12.72 -3.94
N ILE A 331 -14.30 11.51 -4.47
CA ILE A 331 -14.17 10.28 -3.67
C ILE A 331 -12.75 10.12 -3.10
N LEU A 332 -11.72 10.33 -3.94
CA LEU A 332 -10.33 10.06 -3.56
C LEU A 332 -9.70 11.21 -2.76
N TYR A 333 -10.09 12.46 -3.07
CA TYR A 333 -9.56 13.67 -2.43
C TYR A 333 -10.64 14.44 -1.65
N PRO A 334 -11.25 13.83 -0.62
CA PRO A 334 -12.12 14.59 0.28
C PRO A 334 -11.31 15.76 0.86
N GLU A 335 -11.97 16.85 1.24
CA GLU A 335 -11.28 18.04 1.79
C GLU A 335 -10.28 17.62 2.89
N ILE A 336 -9.00 17.97 2.71
CA ILE A 336 -7.88 17.49 3.57
C ILE A 336 -8.14 17.73 5.07
N GLY A 337 -8.84 18.82 5.42
CA GLY A 337 -9.22 19.11 6.81
C GLY A 337 -10.18 18.05 7.38
N ASP A 338 -11.07 17.53 6.57
CA ASP A 338 -12.01 16.47 6.97
C ASP A 338 -11.32 15.13 7.04
N PHE A 339 -10.43 14.81 6.09
CA PHE A 339 -9.65 13.56 6.11
C PHE A 339 -8.84 13.44 7.40
N ALA A 340 -8.08 14.45 7.79
CA ALA A 340 -7.25 14.40 9.00
C ALA A 340 -8.09 14.18 10.27
N SER A 341 -9.29 14.75 10.36
CA SER A 341 -10.20 14.55 11.48
C SER A 341 -10.71 13.12 11.54
N LEU A 342 -11.23 12.61 10.40
CA LEU A 342 -11.78 11.26 10.28
C LEU A 342 -10.68 10.19 10.45
N TYR A 343 -9.50 10.43 9.91
CA TYR A 343 -8.34 9.58 10.11
C TYR A 343 -7.97 9.47 11.59
N ASN A 344 -7.91 10.58 12.32
CA ASN A 344 -7.60 10.53 13.75
C ASN A 344 -8.65 9.80 14.59
N GLU A 345 -9.92 9.81 14.16
CA GLU A 345 -11.03 9.17 14.87
C GLU A 345 -11.16 7.68 14.51
N TYR A 346 -11.02 7.32 13.23
CA TYR A 346 -11.43 6.00 12.73
C TYR A 346 -10.28 5.13 12.19
N ALA A 347 -9.07 5.66 11.94
CA ALA A 347 -7.97 4.86 11.44
C ALA A 347 -7.61 3.71 12.38
N PHE A 348 -7.21 2.59 11.82
CA PHE A 348 -6.66 1.50 12.60
C PHE A 348 -5.37 1.94 13.28
N ARG A 349 -5.15 1.48 14.50
CA ARG A 349 -3.91 1.64 15.24
C ARG A 349 -3.29 0.28 15.55
N ASN A 350 -2.01 0.26 15.84
CA ASN A 350 -1.38 -0.97 16.30
C ASN A 350 -2.07 -1.46 17.59
N LEU A 351 -2.55 -2.69 17.55
CA LEU A 351 -3.04 -3.39 18.74
C LEU A 351 -1.85 -3.98 19.50
N ASP A 352 -1.94 -4.05 20.82
CA ASP A 352 -0.93 -4.77 21.59
C ASP A 352 -0.97 -6.28 21.31
N GLN A 353 0.09 -6.99 21.67
CA GLN A 353 0.23 -8.42 21.36
C GLN A 353 -0.91 -9.27 21.96
N GLU A 354 -1.44 -8.90 23.13
CA GLU A 354 -2.56 -9.63 23.74
C GLU A 354 -3.83 -9.51 22.90
N MET A 355 -4.09 -8.32 22.36
CA MET A 355 -5.26 -8.10 21.50
C MET A 355 -5.08 -8.69 20.10
N LEU A 356 -3.86 -8.68 19.55
CA LEU A 356 -3.56 -9.35 18.29
C LEU A 356 -3.77 -10.87 18.40
N ASP A 357 -3.27 -11.50 19.47
CA ASP A 357 -3.48 -12.94 19.72
C ASP A 357 -4.96 -13.26 19.90
N TYR A 358 -5.69 -12.35 20.57
CA TYR A 358 -7.12 -12.50 20.76
C TYR A 358 -7.89 -12.38 19.45
N LEU A 359 -7.62 -11.37 18.65
CA LEU A 359 -8.21 -11.19 17.33
C LEU A 359 -7.97 -12.42 16.43
N ASN A 360 -6.74 -12.94 16.38
CA ASN A 360 -6.42 -14.15 15.63
C ASN A 360 -7.26 -15.35 16.10
N THR A 361 -7.44 -15.51 17.42
CA THR A 361 -8.29 -16.57 17.97
C THR A 361 -9.75 -16.42 17.52
N LEU A 362 -10.29 -15.21 17.56
CA LEU A 362 -11.65 -14.93 17.10
C LEU A 362 -11.80 -15.12 15.59
N TRP A 363 -10.77 -14.77 14.81
CA TRP A 363 -10.74 -14.99 13.37
C TRP A 363 -10.79 -16.48 13.02
N GLU A 364 -9.98 -17.31 13.68
CA GLU A 364 -10.04 -18.76 13.51
C GLU A 364 -11.44 -19.30 13.88
N GLU A 365 -12.05 -18.80 14.96
CA GLU A 365 -13.41 -19.19 15.35
C GLU A 365 -14.46 -18.80 14.30
N LEU A 366 -14.34 -17.62 13.69
CA LEU A 366 -15.22 -17.19 12.60
C LEU A 366 -15.10 -18.11 11.38
N LYS A 367 -13.88 -18.46 11.00
CA LYS A 367 -13.61 -19.26 9.77
C LYS A 367 -14.07 -20.72 9.87
N ILE A 368 -14.33 -21.23 11.08
CA ILE A 368 -14.83 -22.61 11.30
C ILE A 368 -16.33 -22.65 11.69
N SER A 369 -17.00 -21.49 11.74
CA SER A 369 -18.40 -21.37 12.19
C SER A 369 -19.47 -21.67 11.13
#